data_de7c37b92b233af8559a383bb123f6dc
#
_entry.id   de7c37b92b233af8559a383bb123f6dc
#
_cell.length_a   1.000
_cell.length_b   1.000
_cell.length_c   1.000
_cell.angle_alpha   90.00
_cell.angle_beta   90.00
_cell.angle_gamma   90.00
#
_symmetry.space_group_name_H-M   'P 1'
#
loop_
_entity.id
_entity.type
_entity.pdbx_description
1 polymer ?
#
loop_
_entity_poly.entity_id
_entity_poly.type
_entity_poly.pdbx_seq_one_letter_code
_entity_poly.pdbx_strand_id
1 'polypeptide(L)'
;MTREISPCDGPILELGPGTGVFTKALLDRGVSESELTLIENGPDFARLLRHRFPQSRVLLADAARLGRLDLFPVASVGAVVSGLPLLSMSPRQVLSVLRGTFGYLRPDGTFYQFTYGLRCPVPRPILDRLRLKATRLGQTVRNLPPATVYRITRRPSN
;
A
#
# COMPACT_ATOMS: atom_id res chain seq x y z
N MET A 1 -9.54 -2.85 -5.77
CA MET A 1 -8.15 -2.98 -5.30
C MET A 1 -7.96 -4.19 -4.38
N THR A 2 -8.83 -4.39 -3.43
CA THR A 2 -8.67 -5.44 -2.40
C THR A 2 -9.09 -6.86 -2.83
N ARG A 3 -9.55 -7.08 -4.05
CA ARG A 3 -10.13 -8.36 -4.51
C ARG A 3 -9.20 -9.58 -4.40
N GLU A 4 -7.90 -9.37 -4.51
CA GLU A 4 -6.90 -10.44 -4.42
C GLU A 4 -6.39 -10.66 -2.99
N ILE A 5 -6.75 -9.78 -2.05
CA ILE A 5 -6.32 -9.89 -0.65
C ILE A 5 -7.30 -10.78 0.11
N SER A 6 -6.77 -11.72 0.84
CA SER A 6 -7.51 -12.65 1.69
C SER A 6 -7.22 -12.41 3.18
N PRO A 7 -8.05 -12.93 4.10
CA PRO A 7 -7.74 -12.89 5.53
C PRO A 7 -6.40 -13.54 5.91
N CYS A 8 -5.88 -14.46 5.08
CA CYS A 8 -4.61 -15.14 5.32
C CYS A 8 -3.38 -14.30 4.95
N ASP A 9 -3.57 -13.13 4.30
CA ASP A 9 -2.47 -12.25 3.90
C ASP A 9 -2.01 -11.31 5.03
N GLY A 10 -2.61 -11.37 6.21
CA GLY A 10 -2.21 -10.57 7.37
C GLY A 10 -0.79 -10.89 7.86
N PRO A 11 -0.14 -9.93 8.55
CA PRO A 11 -0.57 -8.54 8.73
C PRO A 11 -0.53 -7.75 7.42
N ILE A 12 -1.40 -6.74 7.32
CA ILE A 12 -1.53 -5.87 6.16
C ILE A 12 -1.17 -4.43 6.53
N LEU A 13 -0.42 -3.79 5.66
CA LEU A 13 -0.02 -2.40 5.79
C LEU A 13 -0.77 -1.55 4.74
N GLU A 14 -1.47 -0.52 5.20
CA GLU A 14 -2.12 0.44 4.32
C GLU A 14 -1.43 1.81 4.38
N LEU A 15 -1.10 2.36 3.21
CA LEU A 15 -0.41 3.64 3.06
C LEU A 15 -1.37 4.68 2.48
N GLY A 16 -1.52 5.80 3.20
CA GLY A 16 -2.40 6.88 2.80
C GLY A 16 -3.87 6.46 2.77
N PRO A 17 -4.42 5.88 3.84
CA PRO A 17 -5.82 5.43 3.90
C PRO A 17 -6.85 6.56 3.76
N GLY A 18 -6.48 7.80 4.07
CA GLY A 18 -7.35 8.96 4.00
C GLY A 18 -8.61 8.76 4.86
N THR A 19 -9.77 8.69 4.23
CA THR A 19 -11.04 8.43 4.92
C THR A 19 -11.29 6.95 5.26
N GLY A 20 -10.39 6.03 4.85
CA GLY A 20 -10.50 4.60 5.16
C GLY A 20 -11.38 3.79 4.22
N VAL A 21 -11.51 4.20 2.97
CA VAL A 21 -12.31 3.46 1.97
C VAL A 21 -11.73 2.07 1.71
N PHE A 22 -10.42 1.95 1.53
CA PHE A 22 -9.77 0.66 1.32
C PHE A 22 -9.69 -0.14 2.61
N THR A 23 -9.49 0.53 3.76
CA THR A 23 -9.57 -0.09 5.09
C THR A 23 -10.91 -0.82 5.26
N LYS A 24 -12.03 -0.12 5.00
CA LYS A 24 -13.36 -0.73 5.06
C LYS A 24 -13.50 -1.90 4.09
N ALA A 25 -13.00 -1.74 2.86
CA ALA A 25 -13.07 -2.81 1.86
C ALA A 25 -12.28 -4.06 2.26
N LEU A 26 -11.17 -3.93 3.00
CA LEU A 26 -10.42 -5.05 3.57
C LEU A 26 -11.21 -5.77 4.66
N LEU A 27 -11.84 -5.02 5.57
CA LEU A 27 -12.71 -5.57 6.61
C LEU A 27 -13.91 -6.31 6.02
N ASP A 28 -14.56 -5.74 4.99
CA ASP A 28 -15.68 -6.37 4.28
C ASP A 28 -15.29 -7.69 3.60
N ARG A 29 -13.99 -7.94 3.39
CA ARG A 29 -13.44 -9.20 2.88
C ARG A 29 -13.03 -10.19 3.97
N GLY A 30 -13.27 -9.85 5.23
CA GLY A 30 -12.98 -10.70 6.38
C GLY A 30 -11.57 -10.57 6.95
N VAL A 31 -10.79 -9.57 6.52
CA VAL A 31 -9.51 -9.26 7.17
C VAL A 31 -9.82 -8.75 8.58
N SER A 32 -9.13 -9.29 9.59
CA SER A 32 -9.28 -8.80 10.97
C SER A 32 -8.76 -7.38 11.08
N GLU A 33 -9.51 -6.52 11.77
CA GLU A 33 -9.10 -5.14 11.99
C GLU A 33 -7.77 -5.04 12.75
N SER A 34 -7.51 -5.96 13.68
CA SER A 34 -6.25 -6.04 14.43
C SER A 34 -5.02 -6.38 13.57
N GLU A 35 -5.22 -6.92 12.38
CA GLU A 35 -4.16 -7.21 11.40
C GLU A 35 -3.81 -6.00 10.53
N LEU A 36 -4.53 -4.88 10.67
CA LEU A 36 -4.34 -3.68 9.86
C LEU A 36 -3.43 -2.67 10.58
N THR A 37 -2.38 -2.24 9.88
CA THR A 37 -1.57 -1.07 10.25
C THR A 37 -1.75 0.00 9.19
N LEU A 38 -2.18 1.19 9.61
CA LEU A 38 -2.53 2.32 8.76
C LEU A 38 -1.50 3.43 8.95
N ILE A 39 -0.81 3.83 7.88
CA ILE A 39 0.15 4.94 7.89
C ILE A 39 -0.50 6.14 7.21
N GLU A 40 -0.74 7.18 7.97
CA GLU A 40 -1.39 8.40 7.50
C GLU A 40 -0.58 9.62 7.93
N ASN A 41 -0.31 10.52 6.98
CA ASN A 41 0.48 11.73 7.23
C ASN A 41 -0.40 12.93 7.68
N GLY A 42 -1.69 12.89 7.38
CA GLY A 42 -2.64 13.92 7.77
C GLY A 42 -3.18 13.70 9.19
N PRO A 43 -2.97 14.65 10.14
CA PRO A 43 -3.40 14.46 11.53
C PRO A 43 -4.92 14.33 11.69
N ASP A 44 -5.71 15.02 10.89
CA ASP A 44 -7.17 14.93 10.94
C ASP A 44 -7.67 13.57 10.43
N PHE A 45 -7.08 13.05 9.33
CA PHE A 45 -7.38 11.71 8.85
C PHE A 45 -6.92 10.64 9.85
N ALA A 46 -5.75 10.79 10.44
CA ALA A 46 -5.28 9.85 11.46
C ALA A 46 -6.23 9.79 12.67
N ARG A 47 -6.78 10.94 13.11
CA ARG A 47 -7.79 11.01 14.17
C ARG A 47 -9.08 10.31 13.75
N LEU A 48 -9.58 10.60 12.54
CA LEU A 48 -10.77 9.96 11.97
C LEU A 48 -10.62 8.44 11.90
N LEU A 49 -9.47 7.95 11.43
CA LEU A 49 -9.20 6.53 11.31
C LEU A 49 -9.16 5.82 12.67
N ARG A 50 -8.55 6.42 13.69
CA ARG A 50 -8.56 5.88 15.07
C ARG A 50 -9.97 5.76 15.63
N HIS A 51 -10.85 6.72 15.29
CA HIS A 51 -12.24 6.66 15.68
C HIS A 51 -13.03 5.59 14.93
N ARG A 52 -12.81 5.47 13.61
CA ARG A 52 -13.56 4.54 12.76
C ARG A 52 -13.09 3.09 12.89
N PHE A 53 -11.79 2.90 13.15
CA PHE A 53 -11.13 1.59 13.19
C PHE A 53 -10.30 1.48 14.47
N PRO A 54 -10.95 1.36 15.63
CA PRO A 54 -10.29 1.45 16.94
C PRO A 54 -9.36 0.26 17.24
N GLN A 55 -9.50 -0.87 16.56
CA GLN A 55 -8.63 -2.04 16.72
C GLN A 55 -7.44 -2.04 15.75
N SER A 56 -7.44 -1.17 14.74
CA SER A 56 -6.32 -1.01 13.82
C SER A 56 -5.19 -0.20 14.47
N ARG A 57 -3.96 -0.51 14.08
CA ARG A 57 -2.80 0.29 14.46
C ARG A 57 -2.67 1.50 13.53
N VAL A 58 -3.11 2.68 13.97
CA VAL A 58 -3.03 3.91 13.19
C VAL A 58 -1.82 4.73 13.62
N LEU A 59 -0.89 5.00 12.69
CA LEU A 59 0.32 5.77 12.91
C LEU A 59 0.29 7.05 12.08
N LEU A 60 0.52 8.18 12.75
CA LEU A 60 0.75 9.47 12.10
C LEU A 60 2.21 9.53 11.66
N ALA A 61 2.46 9.23 10.40
CA ALA A 61 3.82 9.14 9.85
C ALA A 61 3.84 9.36 8.33
N ASP A 62 5.01 9.78 7.85
CA ASP A 62 5.30 9.87 6.42
C ASP A 62 5.73 8.49 5.88
N ALA A 63 5.00 7.96 4.90
CA ALA A 63 5.29 6.68 4.27
C ALA A 63 6.68 6.64 3.60
N ALA A 64 7.24 7.77 3.19
CA ALA A 64 8.60 7.84 2.67
C ALA A 64 9.68 7.55 3.73
N ARG A 65 9.32 7.53 5.01
CA ARG A 65 10.21 7.25 6.15
C ARG A 65 10.06 5.83 6.71
N LEU A 66 9.22 4.99 6.11
CA LEU A 66 8.94 3.62 6.60
C LEU A 66 10.20 2.80 6.87
N GLY A 67 11.21 2.90 6.02
CA GLY A 67 12.46 2.17 6.19
C GLY A 67 13.30 2.57 7.42
N ARG A 68 12.88 3.61 8.16
CA ARG A 68 13.50 4.09 9.42
C ARG A 68 12.67 3.74 10.65
N LEU A 69 11.49 3.17 10.45
CA LEU A 69 10.58 2.79 11.52
C LEU A 69 10.73 1.29 11.79
N ASP A 70 10.61 0.92 13.05
CA ASP A 70 10.57 -0.48 13.49
C ASP A 70 9.12 -0.89 13.73
N LEU A 71 8.39 -1.15 12.63
CA LEU A 71 6.95 -1.43 12.68
C LEU A 71 6.63 -2.91 12.75
N PHE A 72 7.42 -3.72 12.06
CA PHE A 72 7.20 -5.15 11.91
C PHE A 72 8.55 -5.86 11.89
N PRO A 73 8.58 -7.16 12.24
CA PRO A 73 9.71 -8.01 11.87
C PRO A 73 9.96 -7.96 10.36
N VAL A 74 11.21 -8.08 9.96
CA VAL A 74 11.59 -8.14 8.54
C VAL A 74 10.82 -9.27 7.85
N ALA A 75 10.33 -9.00 6.64
CA ALA A 75 9.63 -9.98 5.80
C ALA A 75 8.41 -10.65 6.49
N SER A 76 7.62 -9.91 7.26
CA SER A 76 6.45 -10.45 7.98
C SER A 76 5.11 -9.99 7.40
N VAL A 77 5.06 -8.89 6.64
CA VAL A 77 3.83 -8.33 6.07
C VAL A 77 3.44 -9.09 4.80
N GLY A 78 2.19 -9.51 4.70
CA GLY A 78 1.70 -10.28 3.55
C GLY A 78 1.24 -9.42 2.38
N ALA A 79 0.61 -8.30 2.67
CA ALA A 79 0.13 -7.40 1.63
C ALA A 79 0.27 -5.93 2.05
N VAL A 80 0.47 -5.07 1.05
CA VAL A 80 0.43 -3.62 1.20
C VAL A 80 -0.61 -3.05 0.26
N VAL A 81 -1.45 -2.15 0.78
CA VAL A 81 -2.43 -1.39 0.01
C VAL A 81 -2.02 0.08 0.05
N SER A 82 -1.83 0.70 -1.10
CA SER A 82 -1.39 2.09 -1.19
C SER A 82 -2.38 2.96 -1.96
N GLY A 83 -2.89 3.97 -1.28
CA GLY A 83 -3.64 5.09 -1.84
C GLY A 83 -2.78 6.33 -2.06
N LEU A 84 -1.47 6.24 -1.90
CA LEU A 84 -0.58 7.38 -2.06
C LEU A 84 -0.58 7.91 -3.50
N PRO A 85 -0.51 9.23 -3.70
CA PRO A 85 -0.48 9.86 -5.01
C PRO A 85 0.93 9.79 -5.62
N LEU A 86 1.42 8.58 -5.93
CA LEU A 86 2.80 8.36 -6.38
C LEU A 86 3.17 9.16 -7.64
N LEU A 87 2.20 9.48 -8.51
CA LEU A 87 2.42 10.33 -9.70
C LEU A 87 2.82 11.77 -9.33
N SER A 88 2.39 12.25 -8.16
CA SER A 88 2.68 13.61 -7.67
C SER A 88 3.87 13.65 -6.73
N MET A 89 4.45 12.50 -6.39
CA MET A 89 5.61 12.38 -5.51
C MET A 89 6.90 12.42 -6.32
N SER A 90 7.97 12.93 -5.71
CA SER A 90 9.29 12.90 -6.34
C SER A 90 9.79 11.46 -6.49
N PRO A 91 10.65 11.17 -7.48
CA PRO A 91 11.24 9.83 -7.65
C PRO A 91 11.97 9.32 -6.40
N ARG A 92 12.59 10.24 -5.61
CA ARG A 92 13.25 9.88 -4.34
C ARG A 92 12.24 9.42 -3.30
N GLN A 93 11.10 10.08 -3.19
CA GLN A 93 10.03 9.69 -2.27
C GLN A 93 9.43 8.34 -2.67
N VAL A 94 9.13 8.15 -3.96
CA VAL A 94 8.62 6.87 -4.49
C VAL A 94 9.60 5.72 -4.21
N LEU A 95 10.90 5.94 -4.47
CA LEU A 95 11.95 4.97 -4.16
C LEU A 95 11.99 4.63 -2.66
N SER A 96 11.90 5.65 -1.79
CA SER A 96 11.93 5.47 -0.33
C SER A 96 10.72 4.70 0.18
N VAL A 97 9.51 5.02 -0.31
CA VAL A 97 8.28 4.28 0.02
C VAL A 97 8.42 2.81 -0.36
N LEU A 98 8.78 2.51 -1.61
CA LEU A 98 8.89 1.13 -2.07
C LEU A 98 10.00 0.37 -1.35
N ARG A 99 11.17 0.98 -1.16
CA ARG A 99 12.28 0.33 -0.44
C ARG A 99 11.89 -0.02 0.99
N GLY A 100 11.31 0.93 1.73
CA GLY A 100 10.86 0.72 3.11
C GLY A 100 9.78 -0.35 3.18
N THR A 101 8.79 -0.28 2.31
CA THR A 101 7.67 -1.21 2.27
C THR A 101 8.11 -2.64 1.91
N PHE A 102 8.94 -2.80 0.89
CA PHE A 102 9.45 -4.12 0.50
C PHE A 102 10.42 -4.73 1.52
N GLY A 103 10.98 -3.92 2.44
CA GLY A 103 11.71 -4.43 3.60
C GLY A 103 10.80 -5.20 4.57
N TYR A 104 9.54 -4.80 4.70
CA TYR A 104 8.55 -5.47 5.56
C TYR A 104 7.81 -6.61 4.85
N LEU A 105 7.60 -6.53 3.54
CA LEU A 105 6.87 -7.53 2.77
C LEU A 105 7.59 -8.89 2.77
N ARG A 106 6.82 -9.96 3.00
CA ARG A 106 7.26 -11.34 2.78
C ARG A 106 7.83 -11.52 1.37
N PRO A 107 8.65 -12.54 1.09
CA PRO A 107 9.18 -12.81 -0.25
C PRO A 107 8.09 -12.91 -1.34
N ASP A 108 6.96 -13.51 -1.01
CA ASP A 108 5.76 -13.67 -1.83
C ASP A 108 4.73 -12.53 -1.67
N GLY A 109 5.01 -11.59 -0.76
CA GLY A 109 4.13 -10.47 -0.45
C GLY A 109 3.95 -9.51 -1.62
N THR A 110 2.79 -8.86 -1.65
CA THR A 110 2.35 -8.02 -2.78
C THR A 110 2.04 -6.60 -2.34
N PHE A 111 2.48 -5.64 -3.15
CA PHE A 111 2.14 -4.23 -3.02
C PHE A 111 1.06 -3.88 -4.06
N TYR A 112 -0.09 -3.41 -3.61
CA TYR A 112 -1.19 -2.96 -4.44
C TYR A 112 -1.24 -1.44 -4.45
N GLN A 113 -1.07 -0.83 -5.62
CA GLN A 113 -1.13 0.61 -5.82
C GLN A 113 -2.39 1.02 -6.55
N PHE A 114 -3.19 1.86 -5.92
CA PHE A 114 -4.27 2.59 -6.58
C PHE A 114 -3.72 3.85 -7.26
N THR A 115 -4.16 4.13 -8.47
CA THR A 115 -3.80 5.36 -9.18
C THR A 115 -4.91 5.83 -10.11
N TYR A 116 -4.99 7.13 -10.33
CA TYR A 116 -5.81 7.70 -11.40
C TYR A 116 -5.01 7.74 -12.70
N GLY A 117 -5.65 7.34 -13.80
CA GLY A 117 -5.01 7.26 -15.11
C GLY A 117 -4.54 5.84 -15.47
N LEU A 118 -3.90 5.72 -16.63
CA LEU A 118 -3.58 4.43 -17.27
C LEU A 118 -2.11 4.04 -17.13
N ARG A 119 -1.27 4.98 -16.71
CA ARG A 119 0.17 4.75 -16.61
C ARG A 119 0.53 4.20 -15.23
N CYS A 120 1.51 3.32 -15.22
CA CYS A 120 2.10 2.87 -13.96
C CYS A 120 2.69 4.07 -13.21
N PRO A 121 2.30 4.30 -11.95
CA PRO A 121 2.76 5.46 -11.19
C PRO A 121 4.20 5.31 -10.67
N VAL A 122 4.78 4.12 -10.81
CA VAL A 122 6.18 3.87 -10.44
C VAL A 122 7.06 3.98 -11.69
N PRO A 123 8.06 4.88 -11.69
CA PRO A 123 9.01 5.02 -12.79
C PRO A 123 9.77 3.71 -13.05
N ARG A 124 9.96 3.37 -14.33
CA ARG A 124 10.66 2.15 -14.76
C ARG A 124 12.05 1.99 -14.11
N PRO A 125 12.90 3.04 -14.02
CA PRO A 125 14.19 2.93 -13.37
C PRO A 125 14.12 2.50 -11.90
N ILE A 126 13.06 2.89 -11.19
CA ILE A 126 12.85 2.49 -9.79
C ILE A 126 12.47 1.01 -9.71
N LEU A 127 11.55 0.55 -10.57
CA LEU A 127 11.21 -0.87 -10.67
C LEU A 127 12.43 -1.73 -10.95
N ASP A 128 13.26 -1.31 -11.92
CA ASP A 128 14.46 -2.04 -12.29
C ASP A 128 15.50 -2.05 -11.15
N ARG A 129 15.74 -0.92 -10.51
CA ARG A 129 16.65 -0.78 -9.37
C ARG A 129 16.28 -1.67 -8.19
N LEU A 130 14.99 -1.81 -7.91
CA LEU A 130 14.46 -2.62 -6.81
C LEU A 130 14.13 -4.06 -7.23
N ARG A 131 14.38 -4.43 -8.49
CA ARG A 131 14.03 -5.74 -9.06
C ARG A 131 12.55 -6.07 -8.90
N LEU A 132 11.69 -5.08 -9.16
CA LEU A 132 10.25 -5.20 -9.05
C LEU A 132 9.60 -5.29 -10.44
N LYS A 133 8.40 -5.89 -10.45
CA LYS A 133 7.51 -5.98 -11.61
C LYS A 133 6.17 -5.38 -11.24
N ALA A 134 5.67 -4.47 -12.08
CA ALA A 134 4.33 -3.92 -11.98
C ALA A 134 3.42 -4.57 -13.03
N THR A 135 2.27 -5.07 -12.58
CA THR A 135 1.24 -5.68 -13.44
C THR A 135 -0.08 -4.96 -13.21
N ARG A 136 -0.72 -4.51 -14.27
CA ARG A 136 -2.05 -3.91 -14.19
C ARG A 136 -3.09 -5.00 -13.95
N LEU A 137 -3.87 -4.88 -12.87
CA LEU A 137 -4.89 -5.86 -12.50
C LEU A 137 -6.27 -5.55 -13.08
N GLY A 138 -6.62 -4.29 -13.17
CA GLY A 138 -7.94 -3.89 -13.64
C GLY A 138 -8.09 -2.40 -13.73
N GLN A 139 -9.15 -1.99 -14.41
CA GLN A 139 -9.52 -0.61 -14.63
C GLN A 139 -11.00 -0.44 -14.33
N THR A 140 -11.35 0.61 -13.60
CA THR A 140 -12.74 1.00 -13.38
C THR A 140 -13.04 2.24 -14.23
N VAL A 141 -13.79 2.06 -15.32
CA VAL A 141 -14.18 3.14 -16.25
C VAL A 141 -15.30 4.02 -15.68
N ARG A 142 -15.92 3.61 -14.56
CA ARG A 142 -17.01 4.37 -13.92
C ARG A 142 -16.53 5.64 -13.21
N ASN A 143 -15.22 5.78 -12.98
CA ASN A 143 -14.63 6.98 -12.41
C ASN A 143 -14.05 7.84 -13.52
N LEU A 144 -14.28 9.15 -13.45
CA LEU A 144 -13.62 10.16 -14.27
C LEU A 144 -12.73 11.01 -13.37
N PRO A 145 -11.37 10.92 -13.48
CA PRO A 145 -10.59 10.04 -14.38
C PRO A 145 -10.66 8.55 -14.02
N PRO A 146 -10.41 7.64 -14.97
CA PRO A 146 -10.43 6.22 -14.72
C PRO A 146 -9.37 5.82 -13.68
N ALA A 147 -9.76 4.95 -12.75
CA ALA A 147 -8.88 4.42 -11.73
C ALA A 147 -8.30 3.07 -12.15
N THR A 148 -7.03 2.89 -11.87
CA THR A 148 -6.29 1.66 -12.18
C THR A 148 -5.63 1.12 -10.92
N VAL A 149 -5.56 -0.20 -10.81
CA VAL A 149 -4.82 -0.89 -9.76
C VAL A 149 -3.63 -1.61 -10.37
N TYR A 150 -2.47 -1.38 -9.80
CA TYR A 150 -1.23 -2.09 -10.12
C TYR A 150 -0.84 -3.01 -8.98
N ARG A 151 -0.51 -4.24 -9.33
CA ARG A 151 0.14 -5.20 -8.47
C ARG A 151 1.64 -5.12 -8.69
N ILE A 152 2.39 -4.85 -7.62
CA ILE A 152 3.85 -4.76 -7.66
C ILE A 152 4.42 -5.89 -6.81
N THR A 153 5.27 -6.69 -7.41
CA THR A 153 5.90 -7.86 -6.78
C THR A 153 7.39 -7.90 -7.10
N ARG A 154 8.15 -8.68 -6.34
CA ARG A 154 9.54 -8.99 -6.68
C ARG A 154 9.60 -9.79 -7.98
N ARG A 155 10.61 -9.55 -8.79
CA ARG A 155 10.91 -10.42 -9.94
C ARG A 155 11.44 -11.75 -9.42
N PRO A 156 11.12 -12.88 -10.09
CA PRO A 156 11.73 -14.16 -9.77
C PRO A 156 13.27 -14.04 -9.80
N SER A 157 13.93 -14.70 -8.86
CA SER A 157 15.39 -14.90 -8.95
C SER A 157 15.65 -15.91 -10.06
N ASN A 158 16.45 -15.53 -11.02
CA ASN A 158 16.97 -16.47 -12.02
C ASN A 158 17.93 -17.42 -11.34
#